data_fa56bd5b194ce56d4948a04722babf57
#
_entry.id   fa56bd5b194ce56d4948a04722babf57
#
_cell.length_a   1.000
_cell.length_b   1.000
_cell.length_c   1.000
_cell.angle_alpha   90.00
_cell.angle_beta   90.00
_cell.angle_gamma   90.00
#
_symmetry.space_group_name_H-M   'P 1'
#
loop_
_entity.id
_entity.type
_entity.pdbx_description
1 polymer ?
#
loop_
_entity_poly.entity_id
_entity_poly.type
_entity_poly.pdbx_seq_one_letter_code
_entity_poly.pdbx_strand_id
1 'polypeptide(L)'
;MPGRHNVQNATAACAMSLLAGAKPESLVKALPEYKGVSRRFEIRYRDHDHVLIDDYAHHPEELEAAIAAAKETFGGPVTGIFQPHLYSRTRDLAAGFAAALDQLDYPVIIDIYPAREEPIEGVSSQTIYDLMKNPNKKWCKGDSWVNWITSRKPRVLITLGAGDLDKHIPDLIRRLY
;
A
#
# COMPACT_ATOMS: atom_id res chain seq x y z
N MET A 1 -3.00 7.07 12.95
CA MET A 1 -2.93 6.13 11.80
C MET A 1 -4.32 5.59 11.52
N PRO A 2 -4.86 5.74 10.31
CA PRO A 2 -6.17 5.21 9.93
C PRO A 2 -6.17 3.68 9.83
N GLY A 3 -7.41 3.08 9.79
CA GLY A 3 -7.62 1.66 9.58
C GLY A 3 -7.85 0.86 10.86
N ARG A 4 -8.83 -0.07 10.81
CA ARG A 4 -9.20 -0.91 11.96
C ARG A 4 -8.05 -1.74 12.50
N HIS A 5 -7.18 -2.24 11.61
CA HIS A 5 -5.97 -3.00 11.99
C HIS A 5 -5.02 -2.15 12.85
N ASN A 6 -4.88 -0.85 12.59
CA ASN A 6 -4.05 0.05 13.39
C ASN A 6 -4.66 0.31 14.78
N VAL A 7 -5.99 0.35 14.88
CA VAL A 7 -6.68 0.41 16.19
C VAL A 7 -6.41 -0.87 17.00
N GLN A 8 -6.48 -2.04 16.37
CA GLN A 8 -6.17 -3.31 17.01
C GLN A 8 -4.70 -3.35 17.48
N ASN A 9 -3.75 -2.94 16.63
CA ASN A 9 -2.33 -2.87 16.98
C ASN A 9 -2.08 -1.91 18.16
N ALA A 10 -2.70 -0.73 18.13
CA ALA A 10 -2.61 0.24 19.22
C ALA A 10 -3.21 -0.33 20.53
N THR A 11 -4.35 -1.02 20.45
CA THR A 11 -4.97 -1.67 21.61
C THR A 11 -4.04 -2.72 22.20
N ALA A 12 -3.45 -3.58 21.38
CA ALA A 12 -2.49 -4.59 21.83
C ALA A 12 -1.25 -3.94 22.46
N ALA A 13 -0.69 -2.90 21.84
CA ALA A 13 0.45 -2.16 22.36
C ALA A 13 0.14 -1.51 23.72
N CYS A 14 -1.04 -0.90 23.86
CA CYS A 14 -1.48 -0.34 25.15
C CYS A 14 -1.64 -1.42 26.22
N ALA A 15 -2.27 -2.54 25.89
CA ALA A 15 -2.44 -3.65 26.85
C ALA A 15 -1.08 -4.19 27.31
N MET A 16 -0.15 -4.41 26.39
CA MET A 16 1.21 -4.86 26.75
C MET A 16 1.97 -3.84 27.59
N SER A 17 1.82 -2.55 27.29
CA SER A 17 2.44 -1.48 28.07
C SER A 17 1.91 -1.42 29.52
N LEU A 18 0.59 -1.58 29.70
CA LEU A 18 -0.03 -1.62 31.02
C LEU A 18 0.46 -2.85 31.82
N LEU A 19 0.53 -4.02 31.17
CA LEU A 19 1.08 -5.24 31.82
C LEU A 19 2.56 -5.08 32.20
N ALA A 20 3.32 -4.28 31.43
CA ALA A 20 4.71 -3.93 31.73
C ALA A 20 4.84 -2.81 32.79
N GLY A 21 3.73 -2.32 33.35
CA GLY A 21 3.73 -1.35 34.44
C GLY A 21 3.64 0.12 34.00
N ALA A 22 3.33 0.40 32.75
CA ALA A 22 3.07 1.78 32.31
C ALA A 22 1.78 2.31 32.96
N LYS A 23 1.76 3.61 33.25
CA LYS A 23 0.57 4.27 33.80
C LYS A 23 -0.40 4.63 32.65
N PRO A 24 -1.73 4.48 32.84
CA PRO A 24 -2.72 4.85 31.82
C PRO A 24 -2.57 6.27 31.30
N GLU A 25 -2.25 7.22 32.20
CA GLU A 25 -2.10 8.64 31.85
C GLU A 25 -0.93 8.87 30.89
N SER A 26 0.11 8.03 30.97
CA SER A 26 1.25 8.09 30.05
C SER A 26 0.84 7.63 28.65
N LEU A 27 -0.02 6.61 28.53
CA LEU A 27 -0.53 6.13 27.25
C LEU A 27 -1.43 7.18 26.60
N VAL A 28 -2.32 7.83 27.38
CA VAL A 28 -3.19 8.90 26.86
C VAL A 28 -2.37 10.08 26.29
N LYS A 29 -1.21 10.37 26.86
CA LYS A 29 -0.30 11.42 26.37
C LYS A 29 0.49 10.94 25.12
N ALA A 30 0.97 9.69 25.13
CA ALA A 30 1.84 9.19 24.05
C ALA A 30 1.10 8.89 22.75
N LEU A 31 -0.14 8.38 22.83
CA LEU A 31 -0.91 7.98 21.63
C LEU A 31 -1.11 9.11 20.62
N PRO A 32 -1.48 10.35 20.99
CA PRO A 32 -1.62 11.46 20.03
C PRO A 32 -0.27 11.89 19.41
N GLU A 33 0.84 11.67 20.11
CA GLU A 33 2.19 12.03 19.63
C GLU A 33 2.78 10.98 18.68
N TYR A 34 2.19 9.78 18.66
CA TYR A 34 2.67 8.69 17.81
C TYR A 34 2.42 8.97 16.34
N LYS A 35 3.48 9.20 15.58
CA LYS A 35 3.43 9.55 14.15
C LYS A 35 3.34 8.35 13.21
N GLY A 36 3.33 7.14 13.75
CA GLY A 36 3.33 5.91 12.96
C GLY A 36 4.73 5.36 12.67
N VAL A 37 4.77 4.37 11.82
CA VAL A 37 5.99 3.75 11.32
C VAL A 37 6.10 4.08 9.83
N SER A 38 7.32 4.33 9.35
CA SER A 38 7.55 4.56 7.92
C SER A 38 7.02 3.40 7.10
N ARG A 39 6.40 3.72 5.96
CA ARG A 39 5.77 2.77 5.06
C ARG A 39 4.67 1.90 5.70
N ARG A 40 3.99 2.39 6.73
CA ARG A 40 2.81 1.75 7.33
C ARG A 40 1.65 2.73 7.30
N PHE A 41 0.89 2.76 6.21
CA PHE A 41 -0.13 3.75 5.90
C PHE A 41 0.40 5.18 6.13
N GLU A 42 1.62 5.44 5.64
CA GLU A 42 2.32 6.70 5.81
C GLU A 42 1.79 7.72 4.81
N ILE A 43 1.26 8.84 5.29
CA ILE A 43 0.86 9.94 4.41
C ILE A 43 2.13 10.69 4.00
N ARG A 44 2.58 10.49 2.76
CA ARG A 44 3.79 11.10 2.19
C ARG A 44 3.55 12.50 1.61
N TYR A 45 2.32 12.74 1.18
CA TYR A 45 1.86 14.05 0.72
C TYR A 45 0.38 14.22 1.00
N ARG A 46 -0.03 15.44 1.34
CA ARG A 46 -1.44 15.81 1.49
C ARG A 46 -1.61 17.30 1.29
N ASP A 47 -2.55 17.67 0.43
CA ASP A 47 -3.09 19.04 0.33
C ASP A 47 -4.63 19.01 0.42
N HIS A 48 -5.30 20.04 -0.10
CA HIS A 48 -6.76 20.14 -0.08
C HIS A 48 -7.42 19.05 -0.97
N ASP A 49 -6.82 18.76 -2.11
CA ASP A 49 -7.43 17.91 -3.17
C ASP A 49 -6.80 16.54 -3.31
N HIS A 50 -5.56 16.36 -2.83
CA HIS A 50 -4.76 15.17 -3.09
C HIS A 50 -4.15 14.57 -1.83
N VAL A 51 -4.02 13.25 -1.85
CA VAL A 51 -3.25 12.51 -0.84
C VAL A 51 -2.45 11.38 -1.50
N LEU A 52 -1.18 11.25 -1.09
CA LEU A 52 -0.32 10.13 -1.44
C LEU A 52 0.05 9.37 -0.17
N ILE A 53 -0.26 8.08 -0.17
CA ILE A 53 -0.04 7.16 0.95
C ILE A 53 0.99 6.12 0.50
N ASP A 54 1.93 5.76 1.38
CA ASP A 54 2.83 4.64 1.17
C ASP A 54 2.58 3.56 2.22
N ASP A 55 2.41 2.31 1.75
CA ASP A 55 2.23 1.17 2.62
C ASP A 55 3.11 -0.01 2.18
N TYR A 56 3.77 -0.63 3.14
CA TYR A 56 4.64 -1.79 2.96
C TYR A 56 3.87 -3.09 2.69
N ALA A 57 2.54 -3.04 2.61
CA ALA A 57 1.67 -4.19 2.39
C ALA A 57 2.17 -5.05 1.22
N HIS A 58 2.41 -6.33 1.48
CA HIS A 58 2.98 -7.28 0.54
C HIS A 58 2.40 -8.69 0.67
N HIS A 59 1.29 -8.81 1.42
CA HIS A 59 0.44 -9.99 1.52
C HIS A 59 -1.00 -9.60 1.17
N PRO A 60 -1.83 -10.48 0.57
CA PRO A 60 -3.19 -10.13 0.18
C PRO A 60 -4.02 -9.45 1.28
N GLU A 61 -4.04 -10.01 2.50
CA GLU A 61 -4.78 -9.44 3.64
C GLU A 61 -4.28 -8.05 4.05
N GLU A 62 -2.97 -7.79 3.93
CA GLU A 62 -2.40 -6.46 4.19
C GLU A 62 -2.83 -5.46 3.13
N LEU A 63 -2.86 -5.86 1.84
CA LEU A 63 -3.37 -5.03 0.75
C LEU A 63 -4.85 -4.67 0.98
N GLU A 64 -5.67 -5.66 1.29
CA GLU A 64 -7.10 -5.44 1.59
C GLU A 64 -7.29 -4.43 2.72
N ALA A 65 -6.55 -4.60 3.82
CA ALA A 65 -6.62 -3.70 4.97
C ALA A 65 -6.19 -2.26 4.62
N ALA A 66 -5.10 -2.10 3.86
CA ALA A 66 -4.60 -0.80 3.45
C ALA A 66 -5.56 -0.10 2.46
N ILE A 67 -6.09 -0.84 1.48
CA ILE A 67 -7.06 -0.34 0.50
C ILE A 67 -8.36 0.10 1.19
N ALA A 68 -8.89 -0.74 2.09
CA ALA A 68 -10.09 -0.42 2.86
C ALA A 68 -9.88 0.84 3.71
N ALA A 69 -8.74 0.94 4.41
CA ALA A 69 -8.39 2.11 5.20
C ALA A 69 -8.30 3.40 4.35
N ALA A 70 -7.76 3.32 3.13
CA ALA A 70 -7.68 4.46 2.22
C ALA A 70 -9.08 4.91 1.77
N LYS A 71 -9.95 3.97 1.38
CA LYS A 71 -11.34 4.26 0.99
C LYS A 71 -12.17 4.84 2.13
N GLU A 72 -12.08 4.27 3.32
CA GLU A 72 -12.79 4.74 4.51
C GLU A 72 -12.35 6.15 4.94
N THR A 73 -11.03 6.43 4.85
CA THR A 73 -10.48 7.67 5.38
C THR A 73 -10.66 8.85 4.44
N PHE A 74 -10.51 8.65 3.14
CA PHE A 74 -10.44 9.77 2.17
C PHE A 74 -11.66 9.84 1.25
N GLY A 75 -12.42 8.76 1.13
CA GLY A 75 -13.56 8.67 0.22
C GLY A 75 -13.18 8.87 -1.25
N GLY A 76 -14.13 8.63 -2.17
CA GLY A 76 -13.92 8.77 -3.60
C GLY A 76 -13.03 7.67 -4.21
N PRO A 77 -12.66 7.81 -5.48
CA PRO A 77 -11.89 6.79 -6.19
C PRO A 77 -10.44 6.73 -5.70
N VAL A 78 -9.96 5.52 -5.43
CA VAL A 78 -8.58 5.22 -5.00
C VAL A 78 -7.81 4.59 -6.16
N THR A 79 -6.69 5.20 -6.52
CA THR A 79 -5.70 4.61 -7.43
C THR A 79 -4.62 3.94 -6.58
N GLY A 80 -4.34 2.66 -6.86
CA GLY A 80 -3.28 1.93 -6.16
C GLY A 80 -2.21 1.44 -7.12
N ILE A 81 -0.95 1.62 -6.74
CA ILE A 81 0.20 1.03 -7.44
C ILE A 81 0.72 -0.10 -6.57
N PHE A 82 0.74 -1.30 -7.11
CA PHE A 82 1.27 -2.47 -6.43
C PHE A 82 2.53 -2.99 -7.09
N GLN A 83 3.61 -3.10 -6.31
CA GLN A 83 4.84 -3.79 -6.67
C GLN A 83 4.87 -5.15 -5.99
N PRO A 84 4.63 -6.25 -6.71
CA PRO A 84 4.78 -7.58 -6.14
C PRO A 84 6.20 -7.80 -5.64
N HIS A 85 6.36 -8.49 -4.52
CA HIS A 85 7.66 -8.76 -3.90
C HIS A 85 7.88 -10.25 -3.83
N LEU A 86 8.97 -10.75 -4.44
CA LEU A 86 9.36 -12.15 -4.62
C LEU A 86 8.54 -12.89 -5.69
N TYR A 87 9.22 -13.68 -6.51
CA TYR A 87 8.58 -14.52 -7.51
C TYR A 87 7.77 -15.66 -6.88
N SER A 88 8.32 -16.30 -5.84
CA SER A 88 7.63 -17.38 -5.12
C SER A 88 6.30 -16.90 -4.53
N ARG A 89 6.29 -15.76 -3.85
CA ARG A 89 5.08 -15.20 -3.27
C ARG A 89 4.08 -14.80 -4.34
N THR A 90 4.55 -14.21 -5.45
CA THR A 90 3.69 -13.86 -6.59
C THR A 90 2.99 -15.08 -7.14
N ARG A 91 3.70 -16.20 -7.34
CA ARG A 91 3.13 -17.46 -7.79
C ARG A 91 2.09 -18.01 -6.81
N ASP A 92 2.47 -18.10 -5.54
CA ASP A 92 1.69 -18.81 -4.52
C ASP A 92 0.41 -18.04 -4.11
N LEU A 93 0.45 -16.70 -4.17
CA LEU A 93 -0.63 -15.82 -3.70
C LEU A 93 -1.30 -15.00 -4.81
N ALA A 94 -1.07 -15.33 -6.09
CA ALA A 94 -1.56 -14.55 -7.23
C ALA A 94 -3.07 -14.26 -7.17
N ALA A 95 -3.89 -15.27 -6.87
CA ALA A 95 -5.34 -15.12 -6.78
C ALA A 95 -5.78 -14.18 -5.64
N GLY A 96 -5.10 -14.27 -4.48
CA GLY A 96 -5.36 -13.38 -3.35
C GLY A 96 -4.98 -11.94 -3.68
N PHE A 97 -3.83 -11.72 -4.32
CA PHE A 97 -3.44 -10.38 -4.77
C PHE A 97 -4.42 -9.80 -5.78
N ALA A 98 -4.86 -10.59 -6.76
CA ALA A 98 -5.84 -10.14 -7.74
C ALA A 98 -7.14 -9.71 -7.07
N ALA A 99 -7.67 -10.51 -6.12
CA ALA A 99 -8.89 -10.21 -5.39
C ALA A 99 -8.76 -8.94 -4.53
N ALA A 100 -7.61 -8.73 -3.87
CA ALA A 100 -7.34 -7.53 -3.09
C ALA A 100 -7.27 -6.28 -3.99
N LEU A 101 -6.53 -6.37 -5.11
CA LEU A 101 -6.36 -5.27 -6.06
C LEU A 101 -7.66 -4.90 -6.78
N ASP A 102 -8.56 -5.86 -7.01
CA ASP A 102 -9.88 -5.62 -7.61
C ASP A 102 -10.76 -4.69 -6.74
N GLN A 103 -10.42 -4.50 -5.47
CA GLN A 103 -11.10 -3.55 -4.59
C GLN A 103 -10.71 -2.08 -4.85
N LEU A 104 -9.60 -1.82 -5.56
CA LEU A 104 -9.24 -0.47 -6.01
C LEU A 104 -10.14 0.00 -7.14
N ASP A 105 -10.28 1.31 -7.31
CA ASP A 105 -10.99 1.87 -8.46
C ASP A 105 -10.10 1.87 -9.72
N TYR A 106 -8.80 2.10 -9.54
CA TYR A 106 -7.78 2.06 -10.59
C TYR A 106 -6.54 1.31 -10.11
N PRO A 107 -6.53 -0.03 -10.19
CA PRO A 107 -5.36 -0.81 -9.83
C PRO A 107 -4.29 -0.76 -10.92
N VAL A 108 -3.06 -0.46 -10.52
CA VAL A 108 -1.87 -0.52 -11.35
C VAL A 108 -0.92 -1.54 -10.76
N ILE A 109 -0.51 -2.50 -11.57
CA ILE A 109 0.52 -3.47 -11.19
C ILE A 109 1.79 -3.19 -11.98
N ILE A 110 2.94 -3.23 -11.31
CA ILE A 110 4.25 -3.02 -11.92
C ILE A 110 5.10 -4.30 -11.83
N ASP A 111 6.32 -4.24 -12.35
CA ASP A 111 7.21 -5.41 -12.35
C ASP A 111 7.52 -5.90 -10.93
N ILE A 112 7.75 -7.24 -10.81
CA ILE A 112 8.11 -7.86 -9.54
C ILE A 112 9.45 -7.31 -9.04
N TYR A 113 9.52 -6.96 -7.76
CA TYR A 113 10.78 -6.75 -7.08
C TYR A 113 11.35 -8.09 -6.60
N PRO A 114 12.45 -8.56 -7.20
CA PRO A 114 12.93 -9.92 -6.99
C PRO A 114 13.56 -10.14 -5.61
N ALA A 115 14.06 -9.05 -4.97
CA ALA A 115 14.87 -9.09 -3.75
C ALA A 115 16.08 -10.02 -3.89
N ARG A 116 15.99 -11.25 -3.37
CA ARG A 116 17.08 -12.24 -3.39
C ARG A 116 16.74 -13.48 -4.21
N GLU A 117 15.59 -13.48 -4.86
CA GLU A 117 15.15 -14.62 -5.68
C GLU A 117 15.60 -14.47 -7.13
N GLU A 118 15.96 -15.59 -7.74
CA GLU A 118 16.09 -15.69 -9.18
C GLU A 118 14.71 -15.76 -9.82
N PRO A 119 14.57 -15.29 -11.08
CA PRO A 119 13.32 -15.40 -11.81
C PRO A 119 12.83 -16.83 -11.90
N ILE A 120 11.52 -17.03 -11.64
CA ILE A 120 10.86 -18.33 -11.81
C ILE A 120 10.19 -18.35 -13.18
N GLU A 121 10.46 -19.38 -13.98
CA GLU A 121 9.87 -19.51 -15.31
C GLU A 121 8.35 -19.46 -15.27
N GLY A 122 7.74 -18.66 -16.15
CA GLY A 122 6.30 -18.49 -16.23
C GLY A 122 5.70 -17.58 -15.14
N VAL A 123 6.51 -17.02 -14.22
CA VAL A 123 6.04 -16.14 -13.15
C VAL A 123 6.45 -14.69 -13.41
N SER A 124 5.46 -13.82 -13.49
CA SER A 124 5.64 -12.38 -13.62
C SER A 124 4.45 -11.66 -13.00
N SER A 125 4.45 -10.34 -12.99
CA SER A 125 3.29 -9.54 -12.57
C SER A 125 2.05 -9.82 -13.43
N GLN A 126 2.23 -10.32 -14.65
CA GLN A 126 1.14 -10.75 -15.52
C GLN A 126 0.33 -11.90 -14.89
N THR A 127 0.97 -12.76 -14.09
CA THR A 127 0.30 -13.84 -13.37
C THR A 127 -0.83 -13.32 -12.47
N ILE A 128 -0.62 -12.19 -11.81
CA ILE A 128 -1.66 -11.53 -11.01
C ILE A 128 -2.63 -10.78 -11.92
N TYR A 129 -2.09 -10.02 -12.90
CA TYR A 129 -2.89 -9.19 -13.79
C TYR A 129 -3.97 -9.98 -14.54
N ASP A 130 -3.64 -11.19 -15.02
CA ASP A 130 -4.58 -12.03 -15.77
C ASP A 130 -5.75 -12.54 -14.90
N LEU A 131 -5.53 -12.68 -13.60
CA LEU A 131 -6.56 -13.08 -12.63
C LEU A 131 -7.46 -11.93 -12.17
N MET A 132 -7.02 -10.68 -12.32
CA MET A 132 -7.80 -9.51 -11.94
C MET A 132 -9.02 -9.34 -12.83
N LYS A 133 -10.14 -8.93 -12.24
CA LYS A 133 -11.44 -8.69 -12.91
C LYS A 133 -11.76 -7.22 -13.10
N ASN A 134 -11.05 -6.31 -12.42
CA ASN A 134 -11.29 -4.89 -12.48
C ASN A 134 -11.12 -4.35 -13.91
N PRO A 135 -12.13 -3.68 -14.51
CA PRO A 135 -12.05 -3.18 -15.89
C PRO A 135 -11.03 -2.03 -16.07
N ASN A 136 -10.68 -1.34 -14.97
CA ASN A 136 -9.72 -0.24 -14.95
C ASN A 136 -8.29 -0.70 -14.62
N LYS A 137 -8.05 -2.02 -14.57
CA LYS A 137 -6.71 -2.56 -14.26
C LYS A 137 -5.68 -2.15 -15.29
N LYS A 138 -4.46 -1.89 -14.84
CA LYS A 138 -3.34 -1.52 -15.68
C LYS A 138 -2.09 -2.30 -15.28
N TRP A 139 -1.39 -2.86 -16.26
CA TRP A 139 -0.05 -3.37 -16.07
C TRP A 139 0.95 -2.43 -16.74
N CYS A 140 1.96 -2.02 -16.01
CA CYS A 140 3.02 -1.14 -16.48
C CYS A 140 4.37 -1.82 -16.30
N LYS A 141 5.16 -1.87 -17.39
CA LYS A 141 6.55 -2.36 -17.37
C LYS A 141 7.53 -1.21 -17.16
N GLY A 142 8.59 -1.48 -16.39
CA GLY A 142 9.59 -0.46 -16.05
C GLY A 142 8.92 0.79 -15.47
N ASP A 143 9.45 1.96 -15.78
CA ASP A 143 8.96 3.24 -15.24
C ASP A 143 7.75 3.83 -15.98
N SER A 144 7.11 3.10 -16.91
CA SER A 144 5.96 3.60 -17.67
C SER A 144 4.77 3.99 -16.78
N TRP A 145 4.65 3.39 -15.60
CA TRP A 145 3.64 3.70 -14.59
C TRP A 145 3.73 5.15 -14.07
N VAL A 146 4.95 5.72 -13.99
CA VAL A 146 5.16 7.10 -13.53
C VAL A 146 4.41 8.07 -14.46
N ASN A 147 4.62 7.95 -15.78
CA ASN A 147 3.94 8.80 -16.76
C ASN A 147 2.42 8.58 -16.76
N TRP A 148 1.98 7.34 -16.54
CA TRP A 148 0.56 7.04 -16.47
C TRP A 148 -0.11 7.69 -15.25
N ILE A 149 0.51 7.62 -14.08
CA ILE A 149 0.02 8.27 -12.85
C ILE A 149 0.04 9.79 -12.98
N THR A 150 1.14 10.37 -13.47
CA THR A 150 1.27 11.83 -13.59
C THR A 150 0.27 12.43 -14.58
N SER A 151 -0.10 11.69 -15.63
CA SER A 151 -1.15 12.15 -16.56
C SER A 151 -2.55 12.13 -15.95
N ARG A 152 -2.82 11.29 -14.96
CA ARG A 152 -4.14 11.13 -14.31
C ARG A 152 -4.35 12.01 -13.09
N LYS A 153 -3.29 12.37 -12.40
CA LYS A 153 -3.33 13.18 -11.16
C LYS A 153 -4.40 12.68 -10.19
N PRO A 154 -4.31 11.43 -9.70
CA PRO A 154 -5.36 10.87 -8.85
C PRO A 154 -5.48 11.64 -7.53
N ARG A 155 -6.72 11.85 -7.07
CA ARG A 155 -6.99 12.49 -5.78
C ARG A 155 -6.45 11.66 -4.61
N VAL A 156 -6.66 10.34 -4.64
CA VAL A 156 -6.13 9.42 -3.64
C VAL A 156 -5.24 8.42 -4.35
N LEU A 157 -3.95 8.47 -4.03
CA LEU A 157 -2.93 7.55 -4.54
C LEU A 157 -2.35 6.76 -3.37
N ILE A 158 -2.34 5.44 -3.50
CA ILE A 158 -1.66 4.55 -2.55
C ILE A 158 -0.61 3.72 -3.26
N THR A 159 0.62 3.70 -2.73
CA THR A 159 1.69 2.79 -3.14
C THR A 159 1.73 1.61 -2.19
N LEU A 160 1.82 0.40 -2.73
CA LEU A 160 1.73 -0.87 -2.01
C LEU A 160 2.90 -1.77 -2.40
N GLY A 161 3.61 -2.30 -1.41
CA GLY A 161 4.67 -3.28 -1.65
C GLY A 161 5.90 -3.11 -0.77
N ALA A 162 6.66 -4.20 -0.62
CA ALA A 162 7.88 -4.28 0.19
C ALA A 162 9.17 -4.07 -0.63
N GLY A 163 9.03 -3.72 -1.91
CA GLY A 163 10.16 -3.45 -2.80
C GLY A 163 10.69 -2.02 -2.68
N ASP A 164 11.16 -1.47 -3.77
CA ASP A 164 11.81 -0.16 -3.84
C ASP A 164 10.92 0.96 -4.40
N LEU A 165 9.63 0.73 -4.49
CA LEU A 165 8.64 1.69 -4.96
C LEU A 165 8.68 3.02 -4.18
N ASP A 166 9.01 2.96 -2.89
CA ASP A 166 9.16 4.13 -2.03
C ASP A 166 10.24 5.12 -2.51
N LYS A 167 11.27 4.65 -3.23
CA LYS A 167 12.32 5.51 -3.80
C LYS A 167 11.79 6.46 -4.86
N HIS A 168 10.70 6.10 -5.52
CA HIS A 168 10.05 6.93 -6.55
C HIS A 168 9.12 7.99 -5.97
N ILE A 169 8.72 7.89 -4.71
CA ILE A 169 7.74 8.79 -4.08
C ILE A 169 8.18 10.27 -4.12
N PRO A 170 9.44 10.64 -3.82
CA PRO A 170 9.87 12.03 -3.89
C PRO A 170 9.74 12.63 -5.30
N ASP A 171 10.02 11.83 -6.34
CA ASP A 171 9.86 12.25 -7.73
C ASP A 171 8.39 12.34 -8.14
N LEU A 172 7.57 11.40 -7.70
CA LEU A 172 6.12 11.44 -7.90
C LEU A 172 5.49 12.70 -7.32
N ILE A 173 5.84 13.05 -6.08
CA ILE A 173 5.34 14.26 -5.42
C ILE A 173 5.67 15.49 -6.27
N ARG A 174 6.91 15.65 -6.72
CA ARG A 174 7.34 16.78 -7.55
C ARG A 174 6.63 16.88 -8.90
N ARG A 175 6.20 15.72 -9.47
CA ARG A 175 5.53 15.69 -10.79
C ARG A 175 4.02 15.80 -10.69
N LEU A 176 3.44 15.43 -9.57
CA LEU A 176 2.00 15.42 -9.38
C LEU A 176 1.49 16.73 -8.80
N TYR A 177 2.25 17.28 -7.86
CA TYR A 177 1.86 18.37 -6.99
C TYR A 177 2.89 19.50 -6.99
#